data_7cf0e195f10df87e12963e5d744023f5
#
_entry.id   7cf0e195f10df87e12963e5d744023f5
#
_cell.length_a   1.000
_cell.length_b   1.000
_cell.length_c   1.000
_cell.angle_alpha   90.00
_cell.angle_beta   90.00
_cell.angle_gamma   90.00
#
_symmetry.space_group_name_H-M   'P 1'
#
loop_
_entity.id
_entity.type
_entity.pdbx_description
1 polymer ?
#
loop_
_entity_poly.entity_id
_entity_poly.type
_entity_poly.pdbx_seq_one_letter_code
_entity_poly.pdbx_strand_id
1 'polypeptide(L)'
;MTLAVRSDGSGEVWVARTSGIAHLISSYAPDWTLHEVDVDGPATAVEVRAAGWAEIAVMKSSVSDVTEWGDYAVSPEGAQAWARVDKDGIQVRVQCGRVLDETVLRSYCIGAAHMALGWVRSEGIAVNENGEPVDLTIRSFGVIRAVDTPAIEIELVGSDDPAVNGSDAVFAAVAAATWRAAGFPAHWPCQR
;
A
#
# COMPACT_ATOMS: atom_id res chain seq x y z
N MET A 1 -9.20 -6.94 7.59
CA MET A 1 -8.76 -7.98 6.65
C MET A 1 -7.59 -8.71 7.27
N THR A 2 -7.43 -10.01 7.00
CA THR A 2 -6.27 -10.81 7.45
C THR A 2 -5.65 -11.46 6.22
N LEU A 3 -4.34 -11.47 6.14
CA LEU A 3 -3.58 -12.00 5.01
C LEU A 3 -2.55 -13.00 5.46
N ALA A 4 -2.32 -14.03 4.65
CA ALA A 4 -1.22 -14.96 4.80
C ALA A 4 -0.58 -15.24 3.43
N VAL A 5 0.73 -15.07 3.32
CA VAL A 5 1.49 -15.34 2.09
C VAL A 5 2.41 -16.53 2.30
N ARG A 6 2.52 -17.38 1.27
CA ARG A 6 3.47 -18.50 1.20
C ARG A 6 4.70 -18.12 0.42
N SER A 7 5.78 -18.87 0.61
CA SER A 7 7.05 -18.64 -0.06
C SER A 7 7.01 -18.72 -1.60
N ASP A 8 5.99 -19.35 -2.16
CA ASP A 8 5.74 -19.42 -3.60
C ASP A 8 4.91 -18.24 -4.15
N GLY A 9 4.56 -17.28 -3.29
CA GLY A 9 3.76 -16.10 -3.64
C GLY A 9 2.26 -16.33 -3.62
N SER A 10 1.78 -17.57 -3.48
CA SER A 10 0.37 -17.86 -3.21
C SER A 10 -0.02 -17.40 -1.81
N GLY A 11 -1.32 -17.29 -1.53
CA GLY A 11 -1.75 -16.80 -0.23
C GLY A 11 -3.22 -17.06 0.06
N GLU A 12 -3.60 -16.57 1.22
CA GLU A 12 -4.98 -16.58 1.69
C GLU A 12 -5.38 -15.20 2.20
N VAL A 13 -6.60 -14.80 1.92
CA VAL A 13 -7.17 -13.53 2.39
C VAL A 13 -8.54 -13.77 3.02
N TRP A 14 -8.71 -13.30 4.24
CA TRP A 14 -9.99 -13.25 4.94
C TRP A 14 -10.50 -11.84 4.95
N VAL A 15 -11.66 -11.62 4.37
CA VAL A 15 -12.27 -10.29 4.21
C VAL A 15 -13.73 -10.33 4.61
N ALA A 16 -14.23 -9.23 5.18
CA ALA A 16 -15.65 -9.12 5.46
C ALA A 16 -16.46 -9.25 4.16
N ARG A 17 -17.50 -10.10 4.20
CA ARG A 17 -18.38 -10.31 3.05
C ARG A 17 -18.92 -8.98 2.52
N THR A 18 -18.64 -8.71 1.26
CA THR A 18 -19.04 -7.47 0.58
C THR A 18 -19.36 -7.81 -0.88
N SER A 19 -20.49 -7.35 -1.38
CA SER A 19 -20.88 -7.62 -2.78
C SER A 19 -19.79 -7.18 -3.76
N GLY A 20 -19.36 -8.08 -4.64
CA GLY A 20 -18.34 -7.83 -5.66
C GLY A 20 -16.88 -8.00 -5.20
N ILE A 21 -16.61 -8.15 -3.89
CA ILE A 21 -15.22 -8.22 -3.38
C ILE A 21 -14.45 -9.43 -3.94
N ALA A 22 -15.11 -10.56 -4.09
CA ALA A 22 -14.48 -11.77 -4.63
C ALA A 22 -13.93 -11.54 -6.04
N HIS A 23 -14.70 -10.87 -6.90
CA HIS A 23 -14.27 -10.55 -8.26
C HIS A 23 -13.05 -9.63 -8.27
N LEU A 24 -13.07 -8.57 -7.46
CA LEU A 24 -11.97 -7.60 -7.39
C LEU A 24 -10.67 -8.25 -6.88
N ILE A 25 -10.74 -9.02 -5.79
CA ILE A 25 -9.55 -9.69 -5.24
C ILE A 25 -9.03 -10.75 -6.19
N SER A 26 -9.90 -11.57 -6.80
CA SER A 26 -9.48 -12.61 -7.74
C SER A 26 -8.86 -12.04 -9.01
N SER A 27 -9.29 -10.87 -9.47
CA SER A 27 -8.66 -10.22 -10.63
C SER A 27 -7.23 -9.75 -10.35
N TYR A 28 -6.96 -9.34 -9.13
CA TYR A 28 -5.65 -8.86 -8.70
C TYR A 28 -4.72 -9.96 -8.20
N ALA A 29 -5.26 -10.93 -7.47
CA ALA A 29 -4.53 -12.03 -6.86
C ALA A 29 -5.17 -13.39 -7.20
N PRO A 30 -5.09 -13.85 -8.47
CA PRO A 30 -5.76 -15.08 -8.93
C PRO A 30 -5.24 -16.33 -8.21
N ASP A 31 -4.00 -16.30 -7.73
CA ASP A 31 -3.35 -17.41 -7.01
C ASP A 31 -3.64 -17.41 -5.49
N TRP A 32 -4.49 -16.48 -5.03
CA TRP A 32 -4.85 -16.39 -3.62
C TRP A 32 -6.22 -16.95 -3.35
N THR A 33 -6.35 -17.67 -2.22
CA THR A 33 -7.64 -18.18 -1.75
C THR A 33 -8.36 -17.10 -0.96
N LEU A 34 -9.56 -16.74 -1.40
CA LEU A 34 -10.42 -15.77 -0.72
C LEU A 34 -11.37 -16.50 0.24
N HIS A 35 -11.44 -16.02 1.47
CA HIS A 35 -12.41 -16.41 2.49
C HIS A 35 -13.27 -15.19 2.85
N GLU A 36 -14.53 -15.22 2.47
CA GLU A 36 -15.49 -14.20 2.90
C GLU A 36 -16.03 -14.55 4.28
N VAL A 37 -15.93 -13.61 5.22
CA VAL A 37 -16.33 -13.79 6.62
C VAL A 37 -17.50 -12.86 6.92
N ASP A 38 -18.54 -13.40 7.56
CA ASP A 38 -19.64 -12.58 8.06
C ASP A 38 -19.18 -11.83 9.31
N VAL A 39 -19.35 -10.52 9.32
CA VAL A 39 -18.98 -9.63 10.43
C VAL A 39 -20.16 -8.77 10.83
N ASP A 40 -20.30 -8.54 12.12
CA ASP A 40 -21.28 -7.58 12.64
C ASP A 40 -20.83 -6.15 12.35
N GLY A 41 -21.77 -5.29 11.97
CA GLY A 41 -21.52 -3.88 11.73
C GLY A 41 -22.14 -3.36 10.42
N PRO A 42 -22.01 -2.07 10.14
CA PRO A 42 -22.53 -1.48 8.92
C PRO A 42 -21.78 -2.02 7.69
N ALA A 43 -22.52 -2.15 6.58
CA ALA A 43 -21.94 -2.50 5.29
C ALA A 43 -20.85 -1.48 4.89
N THR A 44 -19.74 -1.97 4.42
CA THR A 44 -18.65 -1.14 3.86
C THR A 44 -18.74 -1.16 2.33
N ALA A 45 -18.48 -0.01 1.70
CA ALA A 45 -18.42 0.06 0.24
C ALA A 45 -17.34 -0.89 -0.30
N VAL A 46 -17.62 -1.51 -1.45
CA VAL A 46 -16.69 -2.47 -2.07
C VAL A 46 -15.34 -1.83 -2.42
N GLU A 47 -15.34 -0.56 -2.79
CA GLU A 47 -14.12 0.20 -3.11
C GLU A 47 -13.19 0.33 -1.91
N VAL A 48 -13.74 0.54 -0.71
CA VAL A 48 -12.95 0.59 0.53
C VAL A 48 -12.36 -0.78 0.86
N ARG A 49 -13.11 -1.86 0.63
CA ARG A 49 -12.60 -3.23 0.81
C ARG A 49 -11.61 -3.61 -0.27
N ALA A 50 -11.85 -3.16 -1.50
CA ALA A 50 -10.95 -3.40 -2.63
C ALA A 50 -9.57 -2.76 -2.45
N ALA A 51 -9.44 -1.71 -1.64
CA ALA A 51 -8.14 -1.14 -1.26
C ALA A 51 -7.20 -2.19 -0.61
N GLY A 52 -7.73 -3.30 -0.16
CA GLY A 52 -6.97 -4.48 0.27
C GLY A 52 -6.00 -5.04 -0.77
N TRP A 53 -6.12 -4.69 -2.05
CA TRP A 53 -5.11 -5.05 -3.06
C TRP A 53 -3.72 -4.53 -2.69
N ALA A 54 -3.64 -3.33 -2.09
CA ALA A 54 -2.38 -2.75 -1.66
C ALA A 54 -1.72 -3.59 -0.56
N GLU A 55 -2.50 -4.09 0.40
CA GLU A 55 -2.01 -5.00 1.44
C GLU A 55 -1.50 -6.31 0.83
N ILE A 56 -2.20 -6.88 -0.15
CA ILE A 56 -1.76 -8.09 -0.87
C ILE A 56 -0.46 -7.81 -1.63
N ALA A 57 -0.35 -6.67 -2.33
CA ALA A 57 0.87 -6.28 -3.04
C ALA A 57 2.07 -6.19 -2.10
N VAL A 58 1.90 -5.55 -0.95
CA VAL A 58 2.94 -5.42 0.08
C VAL A 58 3.31 -6.79 0.67
N MET A 59 2.33 -7.65 0.97
CA MET A 59 2.61 -9.00 1.47
C MET A 59 3.38 -9.84 0.45
N LYS A 60 3.02 -9.77 -0.84
CA LYS A 60 3.76 -10.46 -1.91
C LYS A 60 5.21 -10.02 -2.00
N SER A 61 5.52 -8.74 -1.75
CA SER A 61 6.89 -8.24 -1.81
C SER A 61 7.83 -8.93 -0.82
N SER A 62 7.31 -9.46 0.30
CA SER A 62 8.14 -10.14 1.31
C SER A 62 8.72 -11.47 0.81
N VAL A 63 8.11 -12.08 -0.20
CA VAL A 63 8.53 -13.36 -0.80
C VAL A 63 9.00 -13.22 -2.25
N SER A 64 9.02 -12.00 -2.79
CA SER A 64 9.46 -11.69 -4.14
C SER A 64 10.87 -11.08 -4.14
N ASP A 65 11.63 -11.38 -5.19
CA ASP A 65 12.90 -10.72 -5.42
C ASP A 65 12.70 -9.23 -5.73
N VAL A 66 13.64 -8.42 -5.29
CA VAL A 66 13.66 -6.98 -5.61
C VAL A 66 14.11 -6.81 -7.05
N THR A 67 13.41 -5.98 -7.81
CA THR A 67 13.83 -5.62 -9.15
C THR A 67 15.07 -4.71 -9.13
N GLU A 68 15.70 -4.48 -10.27
CA GLU A 68 16.81 -3.51 -10.38
C GLU A 68 16.41 -2.08 -9.94
N TRP A 69 15.11 -1.76 -9.97
CA TRP A 69 14.56 -0.44 -9.60
C TRP A 69 13.96 -0.40 -8.19
N GLY A 70 13.93 -1.50 -7.47
CA GLY A 70 13.37 -1.60 -6.13
C GLY A 70 12.14 -2.50 -6.03
N ASP A 71 11.36 -2.34 -4.98
CA ASP A 71 10.08 -3.01 -4.80
C ASP A 71 9.07 -2.52 -5.85
N TYR A 72 8.31 -3.45 -6.42
CA TYR A 72 7.42 -3.21 -7.55
C TYR A 72 5.96 -3.46 -7.19
N ALA A 73 5.08 -2.59 -7.67
CA ALA A 73 3.64 -2.76 -7.56
C ALA A 73 2.92 -2.34 -8.83
N VAL A 74 1.80 -3.03 -9.11
CA VAL A 74 0.85 -2.67 -10.16
C VAL A 74 -0.49 -2.39 -9.51
N SER A 75 -1.11 -1.24 -9.82
CA SER A 75 -2.47 -0.95 -9.35
C SER A 75 -3.52 -1.72 -10.14
N PRO A 76 -4.74 -1.87 -9.62
CA PRO A 76 -5.84 -2.50 -10.36
C PRO A 76 -6.16 -1.84 -11.70
N GLU A 77 -5.84 -0.55 -11.87
CA GLU A 77 -6.02 0.19 -13.12
C GLU A 77 -4.83 0.07 -14.08
N GLY A 78 -3.78 -0.67 -13.69
CA GLY A 78 -2.61 -0.94 -14.52
C GLY A 78 -1.46 0.06 -14.39
N ALA A 79 -1.53 1.04 -13.50
CA ALA A 79 -0.36 1.85 -13.18
C ALA A 79 0.72 1.00 -12.52
N GLN A 80 1.98 1.31 -12.81
CA GLN A 80 3.14 0.60 -12.31
C GLN A 80 4.04 1.54 -11.52
N ALA A 81 4.59 1.07 -10.40
CA ALA A 81 5.57 1.83 -9.65
C ALA A 81 6.67 0.93 -9.10
N TRP A 82 7.87 1.50 -8.99
CA TRP A 82 9.04 0.92 -8.33
C TRP A 82 9.50 1.88 -7.25
N ALA A 83 9.89 1.36 -6.11
CA ALA A 83 10.35 2.19 -5.00
C ALA A 83 11.56 1.59 -4.28
N ARG A 84 12.44 2.49 -3.81
CA ARG A 84 13.51 2.21 -2.85
C ARG A 84 13.38 3.15 -1.68
N VAL A 85 13.62 2.61 -0.49
CA VAL A 85 13.66 3.37 0.75
C VAL A 85 14.98 3.05 1.45
N ASP A 86 15.78 4.06 1.69
CA ASP A 86 17.05 3.93 2.39
C ASP A 86 17.30 5.15 3.31
N LYS A 87 18.53 5.28 3.81
CA LYS A 87 18.94 6.38 4.69
C LYS A 87 18.92 7.76 4.00
N ASP A 88 19.00 7.80 2.68
CA ASP A 88 19.09 9.04 1.89
C ASP A 88 17.70 9.53 1.48
N GLY A 89 16.67 8.66 1.52
CA GLY A 89 15.29 9.04 1.24
C GLY A 89 14.45 7.96 0.57
N ILE A 90 13.45 8.43 -0.18
CA ILE A 90 12.53 7.60 -0.95
C ILE A 90 12.72 7.93 -2.43
N GLN A 91 13.07 6.94 -3.23
CA GLN A 91 13.15 7.03 -4.68
C GLN A 91 12.01 6.25 -5.30
N VAL A 92 11.26 6.89 -6.18
CA VAL A 92 10.10 6.31 -6.85
C VAL A 92 10.21 6.52 -8.35
N ARG A 93 9.95 5.47 -9.10
CA ARG A 93 9.71 5.52 -10.54
C ARG A 93 8.27 5.09 -10.79
N VAL A 94 7.50 5.87 -11.56
CA VAL A 94 6.08 5.57 -11.82
C VAL A 94 5.77 5.68 -13.31
N GLN A 95 5.01 4.71 -13.81
CA GLN A 95 4.46 4.67 -15.16
C GLN A 95 2.94 4.51 -15.08
N CYS A 96 2.21 5.51 -15.54
CA CYS A 96 0.75 5.55 -15.44
C CYS A 96 0.10 6.09 -16.73
N GLY A 97 0.69 5.74 -17.88
CA GLY A 97 0.25 6.21 -19.18
C GLY A 97 0.70 7.65 -19.47
N ARG A 98 -0.10 8.36 -20.25
CA ARG A 98 0.21 9.74 -20.68
C ARG A 98 0.14 10.70 -19.49
N VAL A 99 1.20 11.43 -19.25
CA VAL A 99 1.25 12.46 -18.21
C VAL A 99 0.44 13.68 -18.69
N LEU A 100 -0.69 13.95 -18.03
CA LEU A 100 -1.58 15.06 -18.36
C LEU A 100 -1.09 16.38 -17.77
N ASP A 101 -0.61 16.35 -16.54
CA ASP A 101 0.02 17.48 -15.83
C ASP A 101 1.10 16.91 -14.90
N GLU A 102 2.36 17.24 -15.21
CA GLU A 102 3.50 16.70 -14.46
C GLU A 102 3.53 17.20 -13.01
N THR A 103 3.19 18.45 -12.77
CA THR A 103 3.22 19.04 -11.42
C THR A 103 2.17 18.41 -10.52
N VAL A 104 0.98 18.23 -11.04
CA VAL A 104 -0.14 17.60 -10.32
C VAL A 104 0.18 16.14 -10.04
N LEU A 105 0.59 15.37 -11.04
CA LEU A 105 0.93 13.95 -10.88
C LEU A 105 2.05 13.75 -9.85
N ARG A 106 3.12 14.55 -9.96
CA ARG A 106 4.25 14.52 -9.01
C ARG A 106 3.79 14.80 -7.57
N SER A 107 2.89 15.77 -7.39
CA SER A 107 2.32 16.10 -6.08
C SER A 107 1.53 14.92 -5.49
N TYR A 108 0.69 14.26 -6.29
CA TYR A 108 -0.04 13.06 -5.84
C TYR A 108 0.90 11.91 -5.48
N CYS A 109 1.94 11.68 -6.28
CA CYS A 109 2.92 10.63 -6.00
C CYS A 109 3.72 10.91 -4.72
N ILE A 110 4.11 12.17 -4.46
CA ILE A 110 4.77 12.55 -3.20
C ILE A 110 3.83 12.30 -2.00
N GLY A 111 2.55 12.70 -2.12
CA GLY A 111 1.54 12.46 -1.09
C GLY A 111 1.34 10.96 -0.81
N ALA A 112 1.25 10.14 -1.86
CA ALA A 112 1.14 8.69 -1.73
C ALA A 112 2.36 8.06 -1.05
N ALA A 113 3.57 8.48 -1.43
CA ALA A 113 4.81 8.01 -0.81
C ALA A 113 4.89 8.39 0.68
N HIS A 114 4.49 9.61 1.04
CA HIS A 114 4.43 10.06 2.42
C HIS A 114 3.43 9.24 3.26
N MET A 115 2.21 9.02 2.73
CA MET A 115 1.18 8.21 3.39
C MET A 115 1.64 6.76 3.56
N ALA A 116 2.26 6.16 2.54
CA ALA A 116 2.79 4.80 2.61
C ALA A 116 3.86 4.65 3.69
N LEU A 117 4.77 5.62 3.79
CA LEU A 117 5.78 5.65 4.83
C LEU A 117 5.15 5.69 6.23
N GLY A 118 4.17 6.57 6.44
CA GLY A 118 3.44 6.71 7.69
C GLY A 118 2.69 5.43 8.05
N TRP A 119 1.97 4.85 7.11
CA TRP A 119 1.21 3.62 7.30
C TRP A 119 2.08 2.45 7.80
N VAL A 120 3.27 2.28 7.24
CA VAL A 120 4.19 1.22 7.68
C VAL A 120 4.88 1.55 8.99
N ARG A 121 5.32 2.81 9.19
CA ARG A 121 6.20 3.16 10.30
C ARG A 121 5.49 3.52 11.60
N SER A 122 4.43 4.33 11.54
CA SER A 122 3.95 5.02 12.74
C SER A 122 2.43 5.16 12.88
N GLU A 123 1.67 5.09 11.77
CA GLU A 123 0.24 5.33 11.83
C GLU A 123 -0.53 4.12 12.36
N GLY A 124 -1.43 4.37 13.30
CA GLY A 124 -2.30 3.32 13.85
C GLY A 124 -3.14 3.83 15.01
N ILE A 125 -4.27 3.19 15.22
CA ILE A 125 -5.15 3.45 16.36
C ILE A 125 -4.63 2.68 17.57
N ALA A 126 -4.38 3.38 18.69
CA ALA A 126 -4.10 2.74 19.96
C ALA A 126 -5.38 2.20 20.57
N VAL A 127 -5.38 0.94 20.98
CA VAL A 127 -6.50 0.28 21.66
C VAL A 127 -6.05 -0.24 23.03
N ASN A 128 -6.96 -0.28 24.00
CA ASN A 128 -6.73 -0.90 25.28
C ASN A 128 -6.87 -2.44 25.22
N GLU A 129 -6.71 -3.12 26.33
CA GLU A 129 -6.83 -4.59 26.46
C GLU A 129 -8.22 -5.13 26.06
N ASN A 130 -9.26 -4.29 26.07
CA ASN A 130 -10.62 -4.62 25.66
C ASN A 130 -10.89 -4.35 24.17
N GLY A 131 -9.90 -3.83 23.41
CA GLY A 131 -10.06 -3.44 22.03
C GLY A 131 -10.71 -2.07 21.83
N GLU A 132 -10.89 -1.25 22.87
CA GLU A 132 -11.48 0.07 22.79
C GLU A 132 -10.42 1.11 22.39
N PRO A 133 -10.73 2.07 21.49
CA PRO A 133 -9.80 3.15 21.15
C PRO A 133 -9.48 4.01 22.38
N VAL A 134 -8.18 4.17 22.65
CA VAL A 134 -7.71 4.97 23.81
C VAL A 134 -7.69 6.45 23.48
N ASP A 135 -7.29 6.80 22.27
CA ASP A 135 -7.18 8.16 21.78
C ASP A 135 -7.43 8.19 20.27
N LEU A 136 -8.32 9.07 19.84
CA LEU A 136 -8.70 9.28 18.44
C LEU A 136 -8.20 10.64 17.90
N THR A 137 -7.23 11.26 18.58
CA THR A 137 -6.63 12.50 18.07
C THR A 137 -5.60 12.20 16.99
N ILE A 138 -5.41 13.13 16.06
CA ILE A 138 -4.42 13.01 14.99
C ILE A 138 -2.99 12.85 15.52
N ARG A 139 -2.72 13.34 16.73
CA ARG A 139 -1.40 13.23 17.37
C ARG A 139 -1.08 11.80 17.79
N SER A 140 -2.07 11.11 18.35
CA SER A 140 -1.90 9.73 18.80
C SER A 140 -1.95 8.74 17.64
N PHE A 141 -2.54 9.14 16.50
CA PHE A 141 -2.56 8.33 15.30
C PHE A 141 -1.16 8.14 14.69
N GLY A 142 -0.23 9.07 14.91
CA GLY A 142 1.18 8.91 14.51
C GLY A 142 1.50 9.34 13.07
N VAL A 143 0.72 10.27 12.49
CA VAL A 143 1.02 10.84 11.18
C VAL A 143 2.41 11.49 11.20
N ILE A 144 3.25 11.15 10.22
CA ILE A 144 4.59 11.74 10.06
C ILE A 144 4.44 13.23 9.72
N ARG A 145 5.14 14.09 10.46
CA ARG A 145 5.13 15.53 10.17
C ARG A 145 5.94 15.83 8.93
N ALA A 146 5.58 16.87 8.18
CA ALA A 146 6.30 17.28 6.98
C ALA A 146 7.81 17.51 7.24
N VAL A 147 8.16 18.03 8.42
CA VAL A 147 9.57 18.26 8.83
C VAL A 147 10.36 16.96 9.07
N ASP A 148 9.67 15.87 9.38
CA ASP A 148 10.26 14.56 9.64
C ASP A 148 10.18 13.64 8.40
N THR A 149 9.57 14.13 7.31
CA THR A 149 9.49 13.39 6.05
C THR A 149 10.84 13.40 5.36
N PRO A 150 11.40 12.23 4.99
CA PRO A 150 12.64 12.18 4.22
C PRO A 150 12.46 12.79 2.83
N ALA A 151 13.55 13.05 2.13
CA ALA A 151 13.50 13.44 0.73
C ALA A 151 12.73 12.41 -0.10
N ILE A 152 11.83 12.85 -0.97
CA ILE A 152 11.05 12.01 -1.87
C ILE A 152 11.34 12.45 -3.30
N GLU A 153 11.96 11.58 -4.07
CA GLU A 153 12.28 11.80 -5.48
C GLU A 153 11.35 10.97 -6.35
N ILE A 154 10.67 11.61 -7.30
CA ILE A 154 9.74 10.97 -8.22
C ILE A 154 10.26 11.08 -9.65
N GLU A 155 10.50 9.95 -10.30
CA GLU A 155 10.73 9.84 -11.74
C GLU A 155 9.41 9.46 -12.43
N LEU A 156 8.90 10.34 -13.31
CA LEU A 156 7.71 10.08 -14.11
C LEU A 156 8.13 9.49 -15.45
N VAL A 157 7.62 8.30 -15.76
CA VAL A 157 7.82 7.64 -17.06
C VAL A 157 6.53 7.73 -17.85
N GLY A 158 6.49 8.63 -18.82
CA GLY A 158 5.34 8.81 -19.71
C GLY A 158 5.29 7.72 -20.78
N SER A 159 4.09 7.39 -21.25
CA SER A 159 3.82 6.59 -22.45
C SER A 159 2.62 7.17 -23.22
N ASP A 160 2.33 6.61 -24.38
CA ASP A 160 1.17 7.00 -25.20
C ASP A 160 -0.14 6.31 -24.74
N ASP A 161 -0.06 5.42 -23.75
CA ASP A 161 -1.21 4.74 -23.19
C ASP A 161 -2.19 5.71 -22.52
N PRO A 162 -3.47 5.33 -22.37
CA PRO A 162 -4.42 6.13 -21.59
C PRO A 162 -3.90 6.44 -20.19
N ALA A 163 -4.12 7.67 -19.73
CA ALA A 163 -3.73 8.09 -18.38
C ALA A 163 -4.56 7.33 -17.32
N VAL A 164 -3.89 6.79 -16.32
CA VAL A 164 -4.50 6.16 -15.14
C VAL A 164 -3.92 6.76 -13.86
N ASN A 165 -4.55 6.48 -12.71
CA ASN A 165 -4.05 6.96 -11.43
C ASN A 165 -2.74 6.26 -11.04
N GLY A 166 -1.62 7.01 -10.99
CA GLY A 166 -0.31 6.49 -10.61
C GLY A 166 -0.06 6.43 -9.09
N SER A 167 -0.79 7.23 -8.31
CA SER A 167 -0.54 7.34 -6.86
C SER A 167 -0.78 6.04 -6.10
N ASP A 168 -1.72 5.22 -6.56
CA ASP A 168 -2.06 3.95 -5.93
C ASP A 168 -0.88 2.96 -6.01
N ALA A 169 -0.30 2.80 -7.21
CA ALA A 169 0.88 1.96 -7.40
C ALA A 169 2.07 2.48 -6.59
N VAL A 170 2.27 3.81 -6.53
CA VAL A 170 3.30 4.45 -5.71
C VAL A 170 3.11 4.11 -4.24
N PHE A 171 1.88 4.23 -3.72
CA PHE A 171 1.58 3.87 -2.33
C PHE A 171 2.01 2.43 -2.02
N ALA A 172 1.60 1.47 -2.85
CA ALA A 172 1.91 0.06 -2.61
C ALA A 172 3.42 -0.24 -2.73
N ALA A 173 4.11 0.30 -3.74
CA ALA A 173 5.55 0.09 -3.92
C ALA A 173 6.37 0.71 -2.77
N VAL A 174 6.03 1.93 -2.33
CA VAL A 174 6.73 2.59 -1.21
C VAL A 174 6.45 1.88 0.11
N ALA A 175 5.22 1.40 0.35
CA ALA A 175 4.91 0.62 1.53
C ALA A 175 5.72 -0.68 1.57
N ALA A 176 5.82 -1.40 0.46
CA ALA A 176 6.66 -2.60 0.32
C ALA A 176 8.12 -2.31 0.61
N ALA A 177 8.70 -1.28 -0.04
CA ALA A 177 10.09 -0.87 0.15
C ALA A 177 10.37 -0.42 1.59
N THR A 178 9.43 0.28 2.23
CA THR A 178 9.54 0.70 3.63
C THR A 178 9.56 -0.49 4.57
N TRP A 179 8.68 -1.47 4.36
CA TRP A 179 8.60 -2.68 5.17
C TRP A 179 9.85 -3.55 4.99
N ARG A 180 10.35 -3.69 3.76
CA ARG A 180 11.62 -4.36 3.47
C ARG A 180 12.80 -3.67 4.16
N ALA A 181 12.89 -2.34 4.08
CA ALA A 181 13.96 -1.56 4.72
C ALA A 181 13.94 -1.71 6.25
N ALA A 182 12.77 -1.99 6.84
CA ALA A 182 12.62 -2.31 8.26
C ALA A 182 12.92 -3.78 8.61
N GLY A 183 13.24 -4.64 7.64
CA GLY A 183 13.53 -6.06 7.85
C GLY A 183 12.28 -6.94 8.02
N PHE A 184 11.14 -6.54 7.47
CA PHE A 184 9.86 -7.26 7.51
C PHE A 184 9.36 -7.59 8.93
N PRO A 185 9.27 -6.61 9.84
CA PRO A 185 8.76 -6.88 11.18
C PRO A 185 7.32 -7.39 11.12
N ALA A 186 7.00 -8.34 12.02
CA ALA A 186 5.69 -9.00 12.05
C ALA A 186 4.55 -8.08 12.51
N HIS A 187 4.87 -6.96 13.14
CA HIS A 187 3.87 -6.01 13.67
C HIS A 187 3.97 -4.67 12.97
N TRP A 188 2.81 -4.11 12.67
CA TRP A 188 2.64 -2.75 12.15
C TRP A 188 1.84 -1.90 13.15
N PRO A 189 2.17 -0.62 13.23
CA PRO A 189 3.32 0.06 12.63
C PRO A 189 4.66 -0.39 13.20
N CYS A 190 5.71 -0.35 12.36
CA CYS A 190 7.01 -0.96 12.68
C CYS A 190 7.84 -0.22 13.75
N GLN A 191 7.49 1.02 14.08
CA GLN A 191 8.25 1.91 14.97
C GLN A 191 7.43 2.40 16.18
N ARG A 192 6.38 1.67 16.56
CA ARG A 192 5.56 1.99 17.73
C ARG A 192 5.89 1.10 18.91
#